data_6c995e6cf09508227e3386162d3787b1
#
_entry.id   6c995e6cf09508227e3386162d3787b1
#
_cell.length_a   1.000
_cell.length_b   1.000
_cell.length_c   1.000
_cell.angle_alpha   90.00
_cell.angle_beta   90.00
_cell.angle_gamma   90.00
#
_symmetry.space_group_name_H-M   'P 1'
#
loop_
_entity.id
_entity.type
_entity.pdbx_description
1 polymer ?
#
loop_
_entity_poly.entity_id
_entity_poly.type
_entity_poly.pdbx_seq_one_letter_code
_entity_poly.pdbx_strand_id
1 'polypeptide(L)'
;MRKWSIIPRRTEYAQRLTTMRAAFASTWARLYRQVFWLSDGNRTVENISVLLHKPSNKIEEVTYELLVSGHVKVQAGEKELGMDPVVLKESFNMVAPHKEAFARHFYSQLFEHYPQTRQLFPPTEEGMRRQESSLIATLAVVVAGVERGENLTQVIRKLGERHHRYGAQAAHYPLVGQLLLQTFQDFLGDNFTPRMKEAWGKAYEIISAEMLKGANQSSDEETVSVF
;
A
#
# COMPACT_ATOMS: atom_id res chain seq x y z
N MET A 1 -7.24 22.02 -10.97
CA MET A 1 -8.30 21.47 -10.11
C MET A 1 -7.78 20.14 -9.57
N ARG A 2 -7.52 20.04 -8.27
CA ARG A 2 -7.13 18.75 -7.64
C ARG A 2 -8.36 17.86 -7.64
N LYS A 3 -8.33 16.76 -8.41
CA LYS A 3 -9.35 15.72 -8.30
C LYS A 3 -9.21 15.10 -6.90
N TRP A 4 -10.21 15.31 -6.07
CA TRP A 4 -10.31 14.63 -4.79
C TRP A 4 -10.64 13.18 -5.08
N SER A 5 -9.79 12.25 -4.65
CA SER A 5 -10.13 10.83 -4.69
C SER A 5 -11.20 10.59 -3.63
N ILE A 6 -12.43 10.48 -4.09
CA ILE A 6 -13.58 10.19 -3.24
C ILE A 6 -13.55 8.71 -2.88
N ILE A 7 -13.46 8.39 -1.60
CA ILE A 7 -13.59 7.02 -1.08
C ILE A 7 -15.00 6.86 -0.50
N PRO A 8 -15.93 6.24 -1.24
CA PRO A 8 -17.27 6.02 -0.75
C PRO A 8 -17.31 4.84 0.23
N ARG A 9 -18.03 5.03 1.35
CA ARG A 9 -18.30 3.96 2.34
C ARG A 9 -19.79 3.88 2.61
N ARG A 10 -20.33 2.67 2.66
CA ARG A 10 -21.72 2.43 3.06
C ARG A 10 -21.97 2.96 4.46
N THR A 11 -23.10 3.65 4.66
CA THR A 11 -23.52 4.11 5.97
C THR A 11 -23.93 2.92 6.85
N GLU A 12 -23.93 3.09 8.17
CA GLU A 12 -24.41 2.07 9.11
C GLU A 12 -25.89 1.71 8.86
N TYR A 13 -26.69 2.72 8.50
CA TYR A 13 -28.07 2.52 8.07
C TYR A 13 -28.17 1.60 6.87
N ALA A 14 -27.38 1.85 5.84
CA ALA A 14 -27.36 1.05 4.62
C ALA A 14 -26.79 -0.37 4.88
N GLN A 15 -25.84 -0.51 5.80
CA GLN A 15 -25.32 -1.82 6.23
C GLN A 15 -26.40 -2.66 6.93
N ARG A 16 -27.23 -2.05 7.77
CA ARG A 16 -28.39 -2.72 8.43
C ARG A 16 -29.47 -3.13 7.42
N LEU A 17 -29.73 -2.30 6.40
CA LEU A 17 -30.67 -2.65 5.33
C LEU A 17 -30.21 -3.87 4.52
N THR A 18 -28.91 -4.07 4.35
CA THR A 18 -28.37 -5.23 3.62
C THR A 18 -28.52 -6.55 4.38
N THR A 19 -28.56 -6.49 5.71
CA THR A 19 -28.86 -7.68 6.55
C THR A 19 -30.36 -8.00 6.60
N MET A 20 -31.22 -7.02 6.31
CA MET A 20 -32.67 -7.21 6.37
C MET A 20 -33.36 -7.60 5.05
N ARG A 21 -32.70 -7.62 3.91
CA ARG A 21 -33.09 -8.34 2.67
C ARG A 21 -32.52 -7.73 1.39
N ALA A 22 -32.12 -8.60 0.50
CA ALA A 22 -31.85 -8.38 -0.92
C ALA A 22 -32.99 -7.63 -1.70
N ALA A 23 -34.17 -7.48 -1.11
CA ALA A 23 -35.34 -6.84 -1.72
C ALA A 23 -35.18 -5.34 -1.93
N PHE A 24 -34.42 -4.64 -1.05
CA PHE A 24 -34.30 -3.17 -1.17
C PHE A 24 -33.43 -2.75 -2.37
N ALA A 25 -32.36 -3.50 -2.59
CA ALA A 25 -31.46 -3.22 -3.72
C ALA A 25 -31.97 -3.81 -5.06
N SER A 26 -33.04 -4.61 -5.05
CA SER A 26 -33.58 -5.24 -6.26
C SER A 26 -34.21 -4.24 -7.22
N THR A 27 -34.69 -3.10 -6.71
CA THR A 27 -35.28 -2.01 -7.49
C THR A 27 -34.26 -1.09 -8.13
N TRP A 28 -33.01 -1.16 -7.68
CA TRP A 28 -31.94 -0.30 -8.22
C TRP A 28 -31.42 -0.81 -9.56
N ALA A 29 -31.05 0.14 -10.43
CA ALA A 29 -30.33 -0.20 -11.64
C ALA A 29 -29.04 -0.98 -11.31
N ARG A 30 -28.64 -1.88 -12.20
CA ARG A 30 -27.49 -2.77 -11.99
C ARG A 30 -26.22 -2.02 -11.56
N LEU A 31 -25.95 -0.86 -12.19
CA LEU A 31 -24.77 -0.06 -11.89
C LEU A 31 -24.79 0.49 -10.46
N TYR A 32 -25.95 0.97 -9.99
CA TYR A 32 -26.11 1.47 -8.62
C TYR A 32 -25.78 0.38 -7.59
N ARG A 33 -26.31 -0.83 -7.80
CA ARG A 33 -26.00 -1.97 -6.93
C ARG A 33 -24.52 -2.28 -6.92
N GLN A 34 -23.87 -2.29 -8.08
CA GLN A 34 -22.45 -2.58 -8.20
C GLN A 34 -21.59 -1.52 -7.48
N VAL A 35 -21.86 -0.22 -7.71
CA VAL A 35 -21.15 0.87 -7.04
C VAL A 35 -21.39 0.82 -5.54
N PHE A 36 -22.64 0.62 -5.09
CA PHE A 36 -22.96 0.50 -3.67
C PHE A 36 -22.21 -0.64 -2.98
N TRP A 37 -22.15 -1.83 -3.59
CA TRP A 37 -21.44 -2.96 -3.01
C TRP A 37 -19.93 -2.76 -2.99
N LEU A 38 -19.38 -2.05 -3.97
CA LEU A 38 -17.96 -1.72 -4.02
C LEU A 38 -17.58 -0.54 -3.13
N SER A 39 -18.55 0.21 -2.61
CA SER A 39 -18.35 1.32 -1.65
C SER A 39 -18.11 0.79 -0.24
N ASP A 40 -16.99 0.13 -0.04
CA ASP A 40 -16.60 -0.53 1.22
C ASP A 40 -15.75 0.35 2.15
N GLY A 41 -15.37 1.54 1.68
CA GLY A 41 -14.48 2.47 2.37
C GLY A 41 -13.00 2.21 2.12
N ASN A 42 -12.67 1.29 1.21
CA ASN A 42 -11.30 0.97 0.85
C ASN A 42 -10.98 1.29 -0.62
N ARG A 43 -12.00 1.49 -1.45
CA ARG A 43 -11.87 1.75 -2.89
C ARG A 43 -12.23 3.18 -3.22
N THR A 44 -11.39 3.80 -4.04
CA THR A 44 -11.71 5.10 -4.64
C THR A 44 -12.74 4.95 -5.78
N VAL A 45 -13.34 6.04 -6.20
CA VAL A 45 -14.21 6.08 -7.37
C VAL A 45 -13.48 5.60 -8.63
N GLU A 46 -12.20 5.95 -8.78
CA GLU A 46 -11.35 5.49 -9.88
C GLU A 46 -11.14 3.98 -9.84
N ASN A 47 -10.88 3.40 -8.67
CA ASN A 47 -10.76 1.95 -8.52
C ASN A 47 -12.05 1.22 -8.90
N ILE A 48 -13.20 1.76 -8.49
CA ILE A 48 -14.52 1.23 -8.84
C ILE A 48 -14.76 1.34 -10.35
N SER A 49 -14.34 2.45 -10.97
CA SER A 49 -14.40 2.70 -12.41
C SER A 49 -13.64 1.62 -13.20
N VAL A 50 -12.41 1.32 -12.80
CA VAL A 50 -11.59 0.28 -13.41
C VAL A 50 -12.24 -1.10 -13.26
N LEU A 51 -12.67 -1.46 -12.04
CA LEU A 51 -13.30 -2.75 -11.75
C LEU A 51 -14.60 -3.00 -12.54
N LEU A 52 -15.39 -1.94 -12.74
CA LEU A 52 -16.65 -2.04 -13.47
C LEU A 52 -16.51 -1.80 -14.98
N HIS A 53 -15.32 -1.46 -15.45
CA HIS A 53 -15.06 -1.09 -16.86
C HIS A 53 -16.00 0.03 -17.30
N LYS A 54 -16.18 1.06 -16.46
CA LYS A 54 -17.04 2.22 -16.69
C LYS A 54 -16.25 3.52 -16.56
N PRO A 55 -16.59 4.57 -17.30
CA PRO A 55 -15.93 5.86 -17.16
C PRO A 55 -16.08 6.43 -15.73
N SER A 56 -15.02 7.07 -15.21
CA SER A 56 -15.02 7.62 -13.83
C SER A 56 -16.14 8.60 -13.58
N ASN A 57 -16.47 9.47 -14.56
CA ASN A 57 -17.56 10.43 -14.43
C ASN A 57 -18.93 9.75 -14.20
N LYS A 58 -19.15 8.55 -14.77
CA LYS A 58 -20.39 7.79 -14.54
C LYS A 58 -20.44 7.17 -13.15
N ILE A 59 -19.29 6.74 -12.64
CA ILE A 59 -19.19 6.22 -11.26
C ILE A 59 -19.33 7.38 -10.25
N GLU A 60 -18.73 8.53 -10.52
CA GLU A 60 -18.91 9.76 -9.72
C GLU A 60 -20.39 10.15 -9.60
N GLU A 61 -21.11 10.18 -10.71
CA GLU A 61 -22.56 10.47 -10.74
C GLU A 61 -23.34 9.52 -9.83
N VAL A 62 -23.15 8.21 -9.99
CA VAL A 62 -23.84 7.19 -9.18
C VAL A 62 -23.43 7.29 -7.71
N THR A 63 -22.15 7.53 -7.43
CA THR A 63 -21.64 7.71 -6.06
C THR A 63 -22.26 8.95 -5.42
N TYR A 64 -22.40 10.04 -6.17
CA TYR A 64 -23.05 11.26 -5.68
C TYR A 64 -24.53 11.02 -5.36
N GLU A 65 -25.26 10.32 -6.20
CA GLU A 65 -26.67 9.99 -5.93
C GLU A 65 -26.82 9.09 -4.68
N LEU A 66 -25.92 8.09 -4.51
CA LEU A 66 -25.90 7.26 -3.31
C LEU A 66 -25.53 8.05 -2.04
N LEU A 67 -24.74 9.12 -2.20
CA LEU A 67 -24.35 10.03 -1.14
C LEU A 67 -25.52 10.93 -0.71
N VAL A 68 -26.19 11.54 -1.68
CA VAL A 68 -27.36 12.40 -1.44
C VAL A 68 -28.51 11.60 -0.81
N SER A 69 -28.69 10.35 -1.23
CA SER A 69 -29.70 9.44 -0.66
C SER A 69 -29.31 8.85 0.70
N GLY A 70 -28.11 9.17 1.23
CA GLY A 70 -27.63 8.71 2.53
C GLY A 70 -27.20 7.23 2.58
N HIS A 71 -27.09 6.55 1.45
CA HIS A 71 -26.69 5.15 1.41
C HIS A 71 -25.17 4.96 1.51
N VAL A 72 -24.40 5.92 1.02
CA VAL A 72 -22.96 5.99 1.23
C VAL A 72 -22.62 7.34 1.89
N LYS A 73 -21.50 7.39 2.57
CA LYS A 73 -20.86 8.61 3.04
C LYS A 73 -19.48 8.71 2.43
N VAL A 74 -19.01 9.92 2.21
CA VAL A 74 -17.58 10.11 1.97
C VAL A 74 -16.90 9.82 3.28
N GLN A 75 -16.07 8.79 3.30
CA GLN A 75 -15.06 8.70 4.30
C GLN A 75 -14.08 9.82 3.90
N ALA A 76 -13.95 10.86 4.74
CA ALA A 76 -12.79 11.74 4.65
C ALA A 76 -11.61 10.77 4.72
N GLY A 77 -10.94 10.56 3.59
CA GLY A 77 -9.92 9.53 3.51
C GLY A 77 -8.99 9.73 4.71
N GLU A 78 -8.86 8.71 5.54
CA GLU A 78 -7.56 8.52 6.14
C GLU A 78 -6.64 8.68 4.95
N LYS A 79 -5.92 9.81 4.89
CA LYS A 79 -5.15 10.33 3.76
C LYS A 79 -4.91 9.21 2.77
N GLU A 80 -5.45 9.35 1.51
CA GLU A 80 -4.80 8.58 0.44
C GLU A 80 -3.37 8.47 0.85
N LEU A 81 -2.89 7.25 0.91
CA LEU A 81 -1.48 7.06 1.23
C LEU A 81 -0.68 7.74 0.14
N GLY A 82 -0.77 9.02 -0.09
CA GLY A 82 -0.07 9.92 -1.02
C GLY A 82 0.80 9.28 -2.12
N MET A 83 0.56 7.98 -2.36
CA MET A 83 1.25 7.12 -3.28
C MET A 83 0.57 7.21 -4.64
N ASP A 84 1.33 7.57 -5.67
CA ASP A 84 0.85 7.58 -7.05
C ASP A 84 0.91 6.14 -7.62
N PRO A 85 -0.24 5.43 -7.73
CA PRO A 85 -0.24 4.02 -8.13
C PRO A 85 0.28 3.79 -9.54
N VAL A 86 0.06 4.75 -10.45
CA VAL A 86 0.50 4.65 -11.84
C VAL A 86 2.03 4.74 -11.90
N VAL A 87 2.59 5.72 -11.22
CA VAL A 87 4.04 5.94 -11.21
C VAL A 87 4.79 4.81 -10.53
N LEU A 88 4.26 4.31 -9.40
CA LEU A 88 4.84 3.17 -8.70
C LEU A 88 4.83 1.91 -9.56
N LYS A 89 3.71 1.65 -10.25
CA LYS A 89 3.57 0.49 -11.15
C LYS A 89 4.50 0.59 -12.36
N GLU A 90 4.53 1.74 -13.03
CA GLU A 90 5.39 1.96 -14.19
C GLU A 90 6.86 1.73 -13.84
N SER A 91 7.36 2.39 -12.79
CA SER A 91 8.76 2.24 -12.37
C SER A 91 9.10 0.84 -11.86
N PHE A 92 8.19 0.18 -11.14
CA PHE A 92 8.39 -1.20 -10.71
C PHE A 92 8.44 -2.17 -11.90
N ASN A 93 7.58 -1.99 -12.92
CA ASN A 93 7.60 -2.80 -14.14
C ASN A 93 8.90 -2.66 -14.93
N MET A 94 9.57 -1.51 -14.87
CA MET A 94 10.88 -1.32 -15.49
C MET A 94 11.98 -2.12 -14.79
N VAL A 95 11.86 -2.33 -13.48
CA VAL A 95 12.80 -3.13 -12.66
C VAL A 95 12.47 -4.62 -12.69
N ALA A 96 11.21 -5.00 -12.87
CA ALA A 96 10.73 -6.37 -12.77
C ALA A 96 11.50 -7.40 -13.64
N PRO A 97 11.95 -7.09 -14.88
CA PRO A 97 12.79 -8.00 -15.67
C PRO A 97 14.16 -8.29 -15.05
N HIS A 98 14.63 -7.41 -14.17
CA HIS A 98 15.97 -7.48 -13.54
C HIS A 98 15.87 -7.60 -12.00
N LYS A 99 14.76 -8.08 -11.49
CA LYS A 99 14.41 -8.08 -10.07
C LYS A 99 15.45 -8.75 -9.16
N GLU A 100 16.07 -9.85 -9.60
CA GLU A 100 17.12 -10.53 -8.81
C GLU A 100 18.40 -9.69 -8.73
N ALA A 101 18.79 -9.04 -9.83
CA ALA A 101 19.94 -8.15 -9.86
C ALA A 101 19.69 -6.89 -9.04
N PHE A 102 18.49 -6.32 -9.12
CA PHE A 102 18.06 -5.19 -8.31
C PHE A 102 18.15 -5.49 -6.82
N ALA A 103 17.58 -6.61 -6.36
CA ALA A 103 17.61 -7.00 -4.96
C ALA A 103 19.04 -7.25 -4.47
N ARG A 104 19.85 -7.93 -5.28
CA ARG A 104 21.27 -8.18 -4.98
C ARG A 104 22.07 -6.89 -4.84
N HIS A 105 21.87 -5.94 -5.75
CA HIS A 105 22.52 -4.63 -5.69
C HIS A 105 22.12 -3.86 -4.43
N PHE A 106 20.81 -3.84 -4.11
CA PHE A 106 20.30 -3.24 -2.87
C PHE A 106 21.02 -3.80 -1.63
N TYR A 107 21.09 -5.12 -1.47
CA TYR A 107 21.74 -5.71 -0.30
C TYR A 107 23.27 -5.55 -0.31
N SER A 108 23.91 -5.55 -1.48
CA SER A 108 25.34 -5.23 -1.60
C SER A 108 25.63 -3.83 -1.09
N GLN A 109 24.88 -2.84 -1.54
CA GLN A 109 25.01 -1.46 -1.08
C GLN A 109 24.68 -1.31 0.41
N LEU A 110 23.65 -2.03 0.90
CA LEU A 110 23.30 -2.01 2.32
C LEU A 110 24.45 -2.47 3.20
N PHE A 111 25.10 -3.57 2.85
CA PHE A 111 26.19 -4.12 3.65
C PHE A 111 27.51 -3.35 3.47
N GLU A 112 27.71 -2.71 2.31
CA GLU A 112 28.86 -1.86 2.07
C GLU A 112 28.79 -0.56 2.90
N HIS A 113 27.63 0.13 2.86
CA HIS A 113 27.47 1.40 3.57
C HIS A 113 27.15 1.23 5.07
N TYR A 114 26.51 0.11 5.43
CA TYR A 114 26.05 -0.17 6.81
C TYR A 114 26.42 -1.59 7.23
N PRO A 115 27.74 -1.94 7.34
CA PRO A 115 28.20 -3.30 7.60
C PRO A 115 27.65 -3.90 8.90
N GLN A 116 27.34 -3.06 9.91
CA GLN A 116 26.71 -3.49 11.16
C GLN A 116 25.34 -4.11 10.97
N THR A 117 24.64 -3.83 9.86
CA THR A 117 23.34 -4.43 9.59
C THR A 117 23.44 -5.89 9.14
N ARG A 118 24.61 -6.33 8.67
CA ARG A 118 24.81 -7.68 8.13
C ARG A 118 24.37 -8.78 9.09
N GLN A 119 24.57 -8.57 10.40
CA GLN A 119 24.18 -9.52 11.45
C GLN A 119 22.65 -9.73 11.57
N LEU A 120 21.83 -8.81 11.04
CA LEU A 120 20.37 -8.90 11.05
C LEU A 120 19.84 -9.82 9.92
N PHE A 121 20.71 -10.30 9.04
CA PHE A 121 20.36 -11.05 7.85
C PHE A 121 20.93 -12.46 7.88
N PRO A 122 20.35 -13.42 7.13
CA PRO A 122 20.85 -14.78 7.08
C PRO A 122 22.33 -14.84 6.68
N PRO A 123 23.15 -15.69 7.34
CA PRO A 123 24.58 -15.82 7.03
C PRO A 123 24.85 -16.60 5.74
N THR A 124 23.90 -17.43 5.30
CA THR A 124 24.07 -18.32 4.15
C THR A 124 23.64 -17.65 2.84
N GLU A 125 24.26 -18.03 1.76
CA GLU A 125 23.92 -17.55 0.41
C GLU A 125 22.47 -17.88 0.03
N GLU A 126 22.00 -19.10 0.36
CA GLU A 126 20.62 -19.50 0.12
C GLU A 126 19.62 -18.66 0.94
N GLY A 127 19.94 -18.37 2.20
CA GLY A 127 19.17 -17.48 3.05
C GLY A 127 19.07 -16.07 2.45
N MET A 128 20.19 -15.56 1.92
CA MET A 128 20.20 -14.25 1.24
C MET A 128 19.38 -14.25 -0.04
N ARG A 129 19.43 -15.29 -0.87
CA ARG A 129 18.57 -15.40 -2.05
C ARG A 129 17.08 -15.37 -1.69
N ARG A 130 16.69 -16.03 -0.59
CA ARG A 130 15.31 -15.93 -0.06
C ARG A 130 14.96 -14.52 0.39
N GLN A 131 15.90 -13.84 1.02
CA GLN A 131 15.72 -12.45 1.48
C GLN A 131 15.58 -11.48 0.29
N GLU A 132 16.41 -11.63 -0.74
CA GLU A 132 16.31 -10.89 -2.01
C GLU A 132 14.94 -11.07 -2.65
N SER A 133 14.47 -12.31 -2.75
CA SER A 133 13.14 -12.62 -3.27
C SER A 133 12.02 -12.01 -2.44
N SER A 134 12.16 -12.00 -1.09
CA SER A 134 11.19 -11.39 -0.18
C SER A 134 11.10 -9.87 -0.34
N LEU A 135 12.21 -9.19 -0.59
CA LEU A 135 12.20 -7.75 -0.88
C LEU A 135 11.34 -7.46 -2.12
N ILE A 136 11.61 -8.16 -3.22
CA ILE A 136 10.87 -7.99 -4.47
C ILE A 136 9.39 -8.33 -4.30
N ALA A 137 9.07 -9.43 -3.61
CA ALA A 137 7.68 -9.81 -3.34
C ALA A 137 6.96 -8.75 -2.51
N THR A 138 7.63 -8.15 -1.53
CA THR A 138 7.06 -7.07 -0.71
C THR A 138 6.78 -5.83 -1.54
N LEU A 139 7.73 -5.39 -2.38
CA LEU A 139 7.52 -4.26 -3.28
C LEU A 139 6.37 -4.52 -4.26
N ALA A 140 6.27 -5.74 -4.83
CA ALA A 140 5.18 -6.13 -5.71
C ALA A 140 3.82 -6.09 -5.00
N VAL A 141 3.72 -6.59 -3.76
CA VAL A 141 2.49 -6.56 -2.96
C VAL A 141 2.07 -5.12 -2.68
N VAL A 142 3.01 -4.25 -2.33
CA VAL A 142 2.71 -2.83 -2.09
C VAL A 142 2.19 -2.16 -3.37
N VAL A 143 2.90 -2.30 -4.49
CA VAL A 143 2.51 -1.69 -5.77
C VAL A 143 1.13 -2.20 -6.21
N ALA A 144 0.90 -3.51 -6.16
CA ALA A 144 -0.37 -4.10 -6.54
C ALA A 144 -1.52 -3.71 -5.59
N GLY A 145 -1.25 -3.62 -4.29
CA GLY A 145 -2.25 -3.20 -3.30
C GLY A 145 -2.63 -1.72 -3.46
N VAL A 146 -1.64 -0.84 -3.70
CA VAL A 146 -1.89 0.58 -3.98
C VAL A 146 -2.68 0.75 -5.29
N GLU A 147 -2.33 0.00 -6.33
CA GLU A 147 -3.07 0.01 -7.61
C GLU A 147 -4.54 -0.41 -7.43
N ARG A 148 -4.80 -1.41 -6.57
CA ARG A 148 -6.16 -1.88 -6.29
C ARG A 148 -6.89 -1.05 -5.23
N GLY A 149 -6.24 -0.03 -4.65
CA GLY A 149 -6.80 0.77 -3.56
C GLY A 149 -7.06 -0.05 -2.29
N GLU A 150 -6.23 -1.08 -2.03
CA GLU A 150 -6.36 -1.94 -0.86
C GLU A 150 -5.81 -1.24 0.39
N ASN A 151 -6.46 -1.47 1.52
CA ASN A 151 -5.92 -1.04 2.81
C ASN A 151 -4.80 -1.99 3.25
N LEU A 152 -3.57 -1.57 3.05
CA LEU A 152 -2.37 -2.34 3.39
C LEU A 152 -1.91 -2.15 4.85
N THR A 153 -2.57 -1.32 5.64
CA THR A 153 -2.14 -0.92 6.98
C THR A 153 -1.80 -2.12 7.86
N GLN A 154 -2.69 -3.10 7.95
CA GLN A 154 -2.46 -4.27 8.80
C GLN A 154 -1.32 -5.16 8.31
N VAL A 155 -1.17 -5.31 6.98
CA VAL A 155 -0.08 -6.08 6.38
C VAL A 155 1.25 -5.41 6.66
N ILE A 156 1.30 -4.08 6.54
CA ILE A 156 2.51 -3.28 6.79
C ILE A 156 2.88 -3.28 8.29
N ARG A 157 1.92 -3.17 9.20
CA ARG A 157 2.17 -3.27 10.66
C ARG A 157 2.73 -4.64 11.04
N LYS A 158 2.16 -5.74 10.53
CA LYS A 158 2.71 -7.09 10.73
C LYS A 158 4.11 -7.26 10.15
N LEU A 159 4.42 -6.55 9.07
CA LEU A 159 5.79 -6.50 8.54
C LEU A 159 6.72 -5.78 9.53
N GLY A 160 6.27 -4.68 10.14
CA GLY A 160 7.00 -3.94 11.17
C GLY A 160 7.27 -4.78 12.42
N GLU A 161 6.29 -5.51 12.94
CA GLU A 161 6.43 -6.46 14.04
C GLU A 161 7.53 -7.50 13.76
N ARG A 162 7.54 -8.05 12.53
CA ARG A 162 8.58 -9.02 12.12
C ARG A 162 9.97 -8.38 12.06
N HIS A 163 10.07 -7.16 11.53
CA HIS A 163 11.33 -6.42 11.48
C HIS A 163 11.87 -6.12 12.87
N HIS A 164 11.01 -5.75 13.80
CA HIS A 164 11.37 -5.56 15.21
C HIS A 164 11.97 -6.83 15.81
N ARG A 165 11.32 -7.98 15.63
CA ARG A 165 11.81 -9.29 16.09
C ARG A 165 13.15 -9.70 15.47
N TYR A 166 13.48 -9.20 14.29
CA TYR A 166 14.78 -9.39 13.64
C TYR A 166 15.84 -8.40 14.13
N GLY A 167 15.49 -7.47 15.04
CA GLY A 167 16.39 -6.47 15.59
C GLY A 167 16.48 -5.18 14.79
N ALA A 168 15.56 -4.95 13.85
CA ALA A 168 15.49 -3.66 13.16
C ALA A 168 15.07 -2.54 14.11
N GLN A 169 15.82 -1.45 14.09
CA GLN A 169 15.58 -0.26 14.90
C GLN A 169 15.01 0.89 14.07
N ALA A 170 14.35 1.83 14.71
CA ALA A 170 13.78 3.01 14.04
C ALA A 170 14.81 3.79 13.20
N ALA A 171 16.05 3.87 13.67
CA ALA A 171 17.14 4.54 12.97
C ALA A 171 17.54 3.88 11.64
N HIS A 172 17.21 2.59 11.43
CA HIS A 172 17.51 1.87 10.20
C HIS A 172 16.59 2.27 9.03
N TYR A 173 15.34 2.65 9.31
CA TYR A 173 14.34 2.92 8.27
C TYR A 173 14.73 4.06 7.32
N PRO A 174 15.18 5.25 7.78
CA PRO A 174 15.60 6.31 6.86
C PRO A 174 16.74 5.88 5.94
N LEU A 175 17.71 5.12 6.47
CA LEU A 175 18.87 4.64 5.72
C LEU A 175 18.45 3.68 4.60
N VAL A 176 17.58 2.73 4.93
CA VAL A 176 17.02 1.77 3.96
C VAL A 176 16.21 2.47 2.88
N GLY A 177 15.43 3.50 3.24
CA GLY A 177 14.66 4.29 2.27
C GLY A 177 15.53 5.03 1.27
N GLN A 178 16.57 5.70 1.76
CA GLN A 178 17.54 6.38 0.90
C GLN A 178 18.23 5.40 -0.06
N LEU A 179 18.64 4.25 0.47
CA LEU A 179 19.30 3.22 -0.30
C LEU A 179 18.38 2.60 -1.36
N LEU A 180 17.11 2.39 -1.04
CA LEU A 180 16.13 1.90 -2.00
C LEU A 180 15.95 2.88 -3.18
N LEU A 181 15.85 4.18 -2.89
CA LEU A 181 15.77 5.22 -3.93
C LEU A 181 17.04 5.27 -4.78
N GLN A 182 18.22 5.12 -4.16
CA GLN A 182 19.49 5.06 -4.88
C GLN A 182 19.55 3.82 -5.77
N THR A 183 19.10 2.66 -5.28
CA THR A 183 19.03 1.43 -6.09
C THR A 183 18.15 1.59 -7.32
N PHE A 184 17.00 2.25 -7.19
CA PHE A 184 16.17 2.59 -8.35
C PHE A 184 16.91 3.51 -9.33
N GLN A 185 17.63 4.52 -8.82
CA GLN A 185 18.42 5.44 -9.63
C GLN A 185 19.53 4.71 -10.41
N ASP A 186 20.23 3.79 -9.74
CA ASP A 186 21.33 3.02 -10.35
C ASP A 186 20.83 2.10 -11.47
N PHE A 187 19.65 1.53 -11.31
CA PHE A 187 19.06 0.61 -12.29
C PHE A 187 18.35 1.30 -13.45
N LEU A 188 17.69 2.41 -13.19
CA LEU A 188 16.87 3.09 -14.18
C LEU A 188 17.57 4.30 -14.82
N GLY A 189 18.66 4.79 -14.20
CA GLY A 189 19.39 5.97 -14.69
C GLY A 189 18.46 7.16 -14.89
N ASP A 190 18.54 7.79 -16.06
CA ASP A 190 17.70 8.93 -16.43
C ASP A 190 16.21 8.61 -16.54
N ASN A 191 15.85 7.32 -16.64
CA ASN A 191 14.46 6.89 -16.65
C ASN A 191 13.82 6.94 -15.23
N PHE A 192 14.62 7.03 -14.16
CA PHE A 192 14.11 7.27 -12.82
C PHE A 192 13.83 8.77 -12.62
N THR A 193 12.70 9.20 -13.13
CA THR A 193 12.33 10.62 -13.14
C THR A 193 12.16 11.18 -11.73
N PRO A 194 12.25 12.52 -11.57
CA PRO A 194 11.97 13.18 -10.28
C PRO A 194 10.60 12.81 -9.71
N ARG A 195 9.58 12.63 -10.56
CA ARG A 195 8.25 12.18 -10.16
C ARG A 195 8.26 10.76 -9.59
N MET A 196 9.02 9.85 -10.19
CA MET A 196 9.19 8.48 -9.65
C MET A 196 9.91 8.49 -8.32
N LYS A 197 10.96 9.29 -8.20
CA LYS A 197 11.70 9.45 -6.95
C LYS A 197 10.81 9.99 -5.82
N GLU A 198 10.00 11.00 -6.10
CA GLU A 198 9.03 11.56 -5.15
C GLU A 198 7.98 10.52 -4.75
N ALA A 199 7.40 9.79 -5.72
CA ALA A 199 6.38 8.77 -5.46
C ALA A 199 6.91 7.64 -4.58
N TRP A 200 8.10 7.11 -4.86
CA TRP A 200 8.74 6.07 -4.04
C TRP A 200 9.17 6.58 -2.67
N GLY A 201 9.68 7.81 -2.58
CA GLY A 201 10.00 8.46 -1.32
C GLY A 201 8.78 8.57 -0.42
N LYS A 202 7.67 9.05 -0.97
CA LYS A 202 6.39 9.16 -0.28
C LYS A 202 5.84 7.80 0.14
N ALA A 203 5.86 6.81 -0.75
CA ALA A 203 5.45 5.45 -0.45
C ALA A 203 6.27 4.86 0.70
N TYR A 204 7.59 5.02 0.65
CA TYR A 204 8.48 4.53 1.70
C TYR A 204 8.24 5.23 3.05
N GLU A 205 8.08 6.56 3.06
CA GLU A 205 7.77 7.33 4.28
C GLU A 205 6.53 6.78 4.99
N ILE A 206 5.47 6.51 4.25
CA ILE A 206 4.21 6.02 4.77
C ILE A 206 4.35 4.57 5.27
N ILE A 207 4.99 3.71 4.47
CA ILE A 207 5.22 2.30 4.83
C ILE A 207 6.07 2.21 6.09
N SER A 208 7.16 2.95 6.17
CA SER A 208 8.04 2.94 7.34
C SER A 208 7.35 3.45 8.60
N ALA A 209 6.51 4.50 8.48
CA ALA A 209 5.72 4.99 9.59
C ALA A 209 4.71 3.95 10.12
N GLU A 210 4.02 3.22 9.24
CA GLU A 210 3.11 2.15 9.66
C GLU A 210 3.86 0.92 10.20
N MET A 211 5.03 0.59 9.65
CA MET A 211 5.88 -0.48 10.20
C MET A 211 6.34 -0.16 11.62
N LEU A 212 6.73 1.09 11.90
CA LEU A 212 7.13 1.53 13.24
C LEU A 212 5.97 1.45 14.24
N LYS A 213 4.74 1.74 13.83
CA LYS A 213 3.56 1.53 14.68
C LYS A 213 3.37 0.05 15.04
N GLY A 214 3.55 -0.86 14.07
CA GLY A 214 3.50 -2.29 14.33
C GLY A 214 4.62 -2.76 15.27
N ALA A 215 5.84 -2.27 15.08
CA ALA A 215 6.97 -2.57 15.94
C ALA A 215 6.72 -2.17 17.41
N ASN A 216 6.14 -1.00 17.65
CA ASN A 216 5.85 -0.50 19.00
C ASN A 216 4.74 -1.30 19.68
N GLN A 217 3.71 -1.76 18.95
CA GLN A 217 2.65 -2.62 19.52
C GLN A 217 3.19 -3.94 20.08
N SER A 218 4.17 -4.54 19.41
CA SER A 218 4.83 -5.76 19.91
C SER A 218 5.64 -5.53 21.19
N SER A 219 6.26 -4.35 21.32
CA SER A 219 7.04 -4.01 22.52
C SER A 219 6.15 -3.84 23.77
N ASP A 220 4.93 -3.33 23.58
CA ASP A 220 3.97 -3.14 24.68
C ASP A 220 3.37 -4.48 25.15
N GLU A 221 3.14 -5.43 24.24
CA GLU A 221 2.64 -6.78 24.56
C GLU A 221 3.67 -7.63 25.32
N GLU A 222 4.97 -7.54 24.98
CA GLU A 222 6.03 -8.24 25.70
C GLU A 222 6.20 -7.73 27.12
N THR A 223 5.96 -6.43 27.37
CA THR A 223 6.09 -5.82 28.69
C THR A 223 4.95 -6.20 29.64
N VAL A 224 3.75 -6.50 29.11
CA VAL A 224 2.55 -6.88 29.89
C VAL A 224 2.55 -8.37 30.26
N SER A 225 3.32 -9.20 29.57
CA SER A 225 3.37 -10.66 29.79
C SER A 225 4.37 -11.10 30.88
N VAL A 226 5.02 -10.17 31.56
CA VAL A 226 6.06 -10.45 32.61
C VAL A 226 5.56 -10.19 34.03
N PHE A 227 4.22 -9.96 34.23
CA PHE A 227 3.63 -9.80 35.56
C PHE A 227 2.59 -10.86 35.85
#